data_12361b105cc3943a17d2ec45e9e40485
#
_entry.id   12361b105cc3943a17d2ec45e9e40485
#
_cell.length_a   1.000
_cell.length_b   1.000
_cell.length_c   1.000
_cell.angle_alpha   90.00
_cell.angle_beta   90.00
_cell.angle_gamma   90.00
#
_symmetry.space_group_name_H-M   'P 1'
#
loop_
_entity.id
_entity.type
_entity.pdbx_description
1 polymer ?
#
loop_
_entity_poly.entity_id
_entity_poly.type
_entity_poly.pdbx_seq_one_letter_code
_entity_poly.pdbx_strand_id
1 'polypeptide(L)'
;MKKLNKMKGPLFYAKILLFGEYGIIKDSKGLAIPFNAFKGALRFPENTSSEIASSSNIHLKNYTAYLKNQVAEKRLDVSFDFERLDADLEKGMYFDSSIPMGYGVGSSGAIVAAIYDRYADEKVSVLGSLTREKLLALKGQFAIMESHFHGTSSGLDPLNSYLSLPILIHAKDHIVSTPIPSQNQGGKGAVFLLDSGIIGETAPMVQLFMENLKNKQFEEVMREQFVQYTDACIDHFLSGNIRSLFSDLRKLSGVVFDHFKPMIPANFHDIWQKGLETDTYYLKLCGSGGGGYFLGFTQDLEAAKKALDGHQLEVVYTF
;
A
#
# COMPACT_ATOMS: atom_id res chain seq x y z
N MET A 1 -4.77 5.48 -28.63
CA MET A 1 -5.13 6.37 -27.50
C MET A 1 -6.51 5.97 -26.97
N LYS A 2 -6.59 5.21 -25.88
CA LYS A 2 -7.88 4.96 -25.19
C LYS A 2 -8.35 6.29 -24.58
N LYS A 3 -9.56 6.73 -24.94
CA LYS A 3 -10.21 7.88 -24.30
C LYS A 3 -10.26 7.61 -22.79
N LEU A 4 -9.50 8.38 -22.01
CA LEU A 4 -9.69 8.45 -20.56
C LEU A 4 -11.11 8.97 -20.32
N ASN A 5 -12.07 8.08 -20.05
CA ASN A 5 -13.36 8.47 -19.54
C ASN A 5 -13.11 9.21 -18.21
N LYS A 6 -13.51 10.48 -18.13
CA LYS A 6 -13.42 11.27 -16.92
C LYS A 6 -14.22 10.55 -15.82
N MET A 7 -13.51 10.00 -14.85
CA MET A 7 -14.14 9.41 -13.68
C MET A 7 -14.96 10.48 -12.94
N LYS A 8 -16.27 10.29 -12.84
CA LYS A 8 -17.19 11.17 -12.08
C LYS A 8 -17.37 10.58 -10.69
N GLY A 9 -17.23 11.40 -9.64
CA GLY A 9 -17.38 11.01 -8.24
C GLY A 9 -16.06 11.01 -7.47
N PRO A 10 -16.09 10.72 -6.15
CA PRO A 10 -14.90 10.61 -5.33
C PRO A 10 -13.94 9.54 -5.88
N LEU A 11 -12.65 9.86 -5.88
CA LEU A 11 -11.59 8.97 -6.33
C LEU A 11 -10.81 8.47 -5.11
N PHE A 12 -10.55 7.18 -5.07
CA PHE A 12 -9.75 6.53 -4.05
C PHE A 12 -8.46 6.05 -4.68
N TYR A 13 -7.35 6.58 -4.19
CA TYR A 13 -6.04 6.34 -4.78
C TYR A 13 -5.37 5.11 -4.18
N ALA A 14 -4.48 4.53 -4.97
CA ALA A 14 -3.53 3.55 -4.45
C ALA A 14 -2.67 4.16 -3.34
N LYS A 15 -2.09 3.33 -2.52
CA LYS A 15 -1.08 3.75 -1.55
C LYS A 15 0.22 3.01 -1.77
N ILE A 16 1.32 3.62 -1.37
CA ILE A 16 2.61 2.97 -1.30
C ILE A 16 3.14 3.09 0.12
N LEU A 17 3.46 1.95 0.73
CA LEU A 17 4.23 1.92 1.94
C LEU A 17 5.71 2.09 1.55
N LEU A 18 6.22 3.35 1.62
CA LEU A 18 7.60 3.63 1.26
C LEU A 18 8.58 2.86 2.13
N PHE A 19 8.27 2.79 3.42
CA PHE A 19 9.06 2.08 4.42
C PHE A 19 8.14 1.51 5.50
N GLY A 20 8.54 0.39 6.12
CA GLY A 20 7.88 -0.18 7.29
C GLY A 20 7.25 -1.55 7.07
N GLU A 21 7.30 -2.12 5.86
CA GLU A 21 6.84 -3.50 5.64
C GLU A 21 7.52 -4.44 6.65
N TYR A 22 6.72 -5.28 7.31
CA TYR A 22 7.18 -6.19 8.37
C TYR A 22 7.80 -5.49 9.59
N GLY A 23 8.53 -4.40 9.41
CA GLY A 23 9.15 -3.64 10.49
C GLY A 23 8.15 -3.13 11.51
N ILE A 24 6.97 -2.68 11.07
CA ILE A 24 5.89 -2.20 11.94
C ILE A 24 5.44 -3.29 12.95
N ILE A 25 5.56 -4.56 12.61
CA ILE A 25 5.26 -5.69 13.51
C ILE A 25 6.27 -5.74 14.67
N LYS A 26 7.47 -5.20 14.46
CA LYS A 26 8.57 -5.11 15.43
C LYS A 26 8.84 -3.67 15.88
N ASP A 27 7.78 -2.85 15.90
CA ASP A 27 7.78 -1.47 16.39
C ASP A 27 8.69 -0.49 15.61
N SER A 28 9.03 -0.81 14.32
CA SER A 28 9.65 0.20 13.46
C SER A 28 8.65 1.29 13.11
N LYS A 29 9.18 2.44 12.70
CA LYS A 29 8.39 3.43 11.99
C LYS A 29 7.86 2.86 10.67
N GLY A 30 6.83 3.53 10.12
CA GLY A 30 6.32 3.27 8.79
C GLY A 30 5.93 4.58 8.11
N LEU A 31 6.13 4.68 6.80
CA LEU A 31 5.74 5.84 6.00
C LEU A 31 4.94 5.38 4.79
N ALA A 32 3.64 5.70 4.78
CA ALA A 32 2.75 5.44 3.66
C ALA A 32 2.41 6.74 2.94
N ILE A 33 2.37 6.70 1.61
CA ILE A 33 1.99 7.85 0.77
C ILE A 33 0.88 7.46 -0.20
N PRO A 34 -0.03 8.39 -0.55
CA PRO A 34 -0.97 8.17 -1.65
C PRO A 34 -0.23 8.15 -2.99
N PHE A 35 -0.70 7.30 -3.91
CA PHE A 35 -0.14 7.18 -5.25
C PHE A 35 -1.22 7.38 -6.32
N ASN A 36 -1.23 8.56 -6.93
CA ASN A 36 -2.33 9.03 -7.75
C ASN A 36 -2.36 8.46 -9.19
N ALA A 37 -1.32 7.72 -9.61
CA ALA A 37 -1.31 7.06 -10.91
C ALA A 37 -2.39 5.98 -11.01
N PHE A 38 -2.65 5.27 -9.90
CA PHE A 38 -3.70 4.27 -9.81
C PHE A 38 -4.84 4.74 -8.92
N LYS A 39 -6.08 4.50 -9.33
CA LYS A 39 -7.28 4.97 -8.63
C LYS A 39 -8.49 4.10 -8.93
N GLY A 40 -9.47 4.17 -8.06
CA GLY A 40 -10.77 3.54 -8.23
C GLY A 40 -11.92 4.45 -7.80
N ALA A 41 -13.11 4.11 -8.26
CA ALA A 41 -14.37 4.79 -7.88
C ALA A 41 -15.55 3.84 -7.97
N LEU A 42 -16.57 4.04 -7.12
CA LEU A 42 -17.87 3.38 -7.27
C LEU A 42 -18.62 3.98 -8.46
N ARG A 43 -19.16 3.12 -9.33
CA ARG A 43 -19.83 3.50 -10.56
C ARG A 43 -21.07 2.65 -10.83
N PHE A 44 -21.91 3.16 -11.71
CA PHE A 44 -23.02 2.45 -12.31
C PHE A 44 -22.75 2.17 -13.80
N PRO A 45 -23.16 1.01 -14.33
CA PRO A 45 -23.01 0.70 -15.75
C PRO A 45 -23.81 1.68 -16.61
N GLU A 46 -23.21 2.21 -17.69
CA GLU A 46 -23.88 3.20 -18.55
C GLU A 46 -24.86 2.54 -19.55
N ASN A 47 -24.58 1.39 -20.15
CA ASN A 47 -25.48 0.75 -21.16
C ASN A 47 -25.42 -0.79 -21.24
N THR A 48 -24.32 -1.42 -20.94
CA THR A 48 -24.16 -2.87 -20.91
C THR A 48 -23.15 -3.22 -19.83
N SER A 49 -23.53 -4.09 -18.91
CA SER A 49 -22.56 -4.54 -17.89
C SER A 49 -21.44 -5.31 -18.58
N SER A 50 -20.22 -4.78 -18.49
CA SER A 50 -19.04 -5.57 -18.85
C SER A 50 -18.88 -6.72 -17.86
N GLU A 51 -18.23 -7.79 -18.29
CA GLU A 51 -17.94 -8.95 -17.41
C GLU A 51 -17.19 -8.49 -16.13
N ILE A 52 -16.29 -7.52 -16.29
CA ILE A 52 -15.55 -6.89 -15.16
C ILE A 52 -16.52 -6.19 -14.19
N ALA A 53 -17.47 -5.41 -14.70
CA ALA A 53 -18.45 -4.73 -13.85
C ALA A 53 -19.34 -5.72 -13.10
N SER A 54 -19.78 -6.81 -13.77
CA SER A 54 -20.60 -7.85 -13.17
C SER A 54 -19.82 -8.60 -12.08
N SER A 55 -18.59 -8.99 -12.33
CA SER A 55 -17.72 -9.64 -11.34
C SER A 55 -17.47 -8.73 -10.14
N SER A 56 -17.15 -7.46 -10.37
CA SER A 56 -16.95 -6.48 -9.30
C SER A 56 -18.22 -6.27 -8.45
N ASN A 57 -19.41 -6.22 -9.08
CA ASN A 57 -20.68 -6.12 -8.37
C ASN A 57 -20.93 -7.33 -7.44
N ILE A 58 -20.66 -8.55 -7.92
CA ILE A 58 -20.77 -9.76 -7.10
C ILE A 58 -19.84 -9.70 -5.90
N HIS A 59 -18.59 -9.28 -6.09
CA HIS A 59 -17.64 -9.11 -4.99
C HIS A 59 -18.12 -8.06 -3.98
N LEU A 60 -18.69 -6.94 -4.41
CA LEU A 60 -19.27 -5.93 -3.53
C LEU A 60 -20.50 -6.45 -2.76
N LYS A 61 -21.36 -7.28 -3.37
CA LYS A 61 -22.47 -7.95 -2.66
C LYS A 61 -21.97 -8.86 -1.54
N ASN A 62 -20.94 -9.67 -1.80
CA ASN A 62 -20.31 -10.53 -0.79
C ASN A 62 -19.67 -9.68 0.33
N TYR A 63 -18.99 -8.62 -0.03
CA TYR A 63 -18.43 -7.68 0.93
C TYR A 63 -19.49 -7.00 1.79
N THR A 64 -20.61 -6.59 1.20
CA THR A 64 -21.75 -6.02 1.94
C THR A 64 -22.34 -7.01 2.94
N ALA A 65 -22.49 -8.28 2.56
CA ALA A 65 -22.94 -9.33 3.48
C ALA A 65 -21.98 -9.49 4.68
N TYR A 66 -20.68 -9.45 4.43
CA TYR A 66 -19.67 -9.45 5.48
C TYR A 66 -19.83 -8.26 6.42
N LEU A 67 -19.97 -7.02 5.91
CA LEU A 67 -20.13 -5.82 6.72
C LEU A 67 -21.39 -5.89 7.61
N LYS A 68 -22.52 -6.35 7.07
CA LYS A 68 -23.75 -6.56 7.84
C LYS A 68 -23.52 -7.51 9.02
N ASN A 69 -22.78 -8.59 8.82
CA ASN A 69 -22.44 -9.53 9.89
C ASN A 69 -21.54 -8.87 10.95
N GLN A 70 -20.51 -8.09 10.56
CA GLN A 70 -19.64 -7.41 11.52
C GLN A 70 -20.40 -6.39 12.38
N VAL A 71 -21.36 -5.67 11.78
CA VAL A 71 -22.23 -4.74 12.53
C VAL A 71 -23.18 -5.50 13.45
N ALA A 72 -23.82 -6.58 12.98
CA ALA A 72 -24.73 -7.39 13.79
C ALA A 72 -24.02 -8.03 15.00
N GLU A 73 -22.76 -8.45 14.83
CA GLU A 73 -21.92 -9.01 15.87
C GLU A 73 -21.27 -7.93 16.77
N LYS A 74 -21.57 -6.64 16.53
CA LYS A 74 -21.00 -5.49 17.28
C LYS A 74 -19.47 -5.44 17.25
N ARG A 75 -18.86 -5.97 16.20
CA ARG A 75 -17.41 -5.87 15.98
C ARG A 75 -17.04 -4.57 15.26
N LEU A 76 -17.93 -4.08 14.40
CA LEU A 76 -17.78 -2.85 13.65
C LEU A 76 -18.66 -1.78 14.30
N ASP A 77 -18.03 -0.73 14.81
CA ASP A 77 -18.68 0.40 15.51
C ASP A 77 -18.92 1.57 14.54
N VAL A 78 -19.40 1.24 13.36
CA VAL A 78 -19.80 2.20 12.31
C VAL A 78 -21.15 1.77 11.79
N SER A 79 -22.13 2.67 11.80
CA SER A 79 -23.39 2.43 11.12
C SER A 79 -23.29 2.79 9.64
N PHE A 80 -24.04 2.02 8.83
CA PHE A 80 -24.08 2.18 7.38
C PHE A 80 -25.52 2.24 6.89
N ASP A 81 -25.77 3.07 5.91
CA ASP A 81 -27.00 3.06 5.11
C ASP A 81 -27.01 1.81 4.20
N PHE A 82 -27.26 0.64 4.79
CA PHE A 82 -27.32 -0.62 4.07
C PHE A 82 -28.49 -0.70 3.09
N GLU A 83 -29.59 0.00 3.34
CA GLU A 83 -30.73 0.05 2.43
C GLU A 83 -30.32 0.69 1.10
N ARG A 84 -29.63 1.83 1.18
CA ARG A 84 -29.10 2.53 0.01
C ARG A 84 -27.99 1.70 -0.67
N LEU A 85 -27.11 1.04 0.09
CA LEU A 85 -26.04 0.21 -0.46
C LEU A 85 -26.62 -0.96 -1.25
N ASP A 86 -27.60 -1.68 -0.69
CA ASP A 86 -28.28 -2.78 -1.39
C ASP A 86 -28.98 -2.28 -2.67
N ALA A 87 -29.72 -1.16 -2.58
CA ALA A 87 -30.40 -0.59 -3.73
C ALA A 87 -29.43 -0.17 -4.85
N ASP A 88 -28.27 0.35 -4.49
CA ASP A 88 -27.21 0.72 -5.46
C ASP A 88 -26.56 -0.53 -6.09
N LEU A 89 -26.38 -1.60 -5.31
CA LEU A 89 -25.86 -2.89 -5.83
C LEU A 89 -26.87 -3.57 -6.78
N GLU A 90 -28.17 -3.48 -6.51
CA GLU A 90 -29.20 -4.00 -7.42
C GLU A 90 -29.25 -3.22 -8.75
N LYS A 91 -28.88 -1.94 -8.76
CA LYS A 91 -28.67 -1.14 -9.98
C LYS A 91 -27.38 -1.48 -10.72
N GLY A 92 -26.62 -2.47 -10.25
CA GLY A 92 -25.37 -2.92 -10.86
C GLY A 92 -24.14 -2.09 -10.47
N MET A 93 -24.18 -1.38 -9.34
CA MET A 93 -23.00 -0.63 -8.87
C MET A 93 -21.77 -1.54 -8.77
N TYR A 94 -20.62 -1.05 -9.23
CA TYR A 94 -19.36 -1.76 -9.22
C TYR A 94 -18.20 -0.80 -8.86
N PHE A 95 -17.06 -1.35 -8.47
CA PHE A 95 -15.84 -0.57 -8.25
C PHE A 95 -14.99 -0.61 -9.52
N ASP A 96 -14.94 0.52 -10.23
CA ASP A 96 -14.09 0.73 -11.41
C ASP A 96 -12.70 1.15 -10.95
N SER A 97 -11.68 0.33 -11.22
CA SER A 97 -10.36 0.53 -10.67
C SER A 97 -9.24 0.24 -11.66
N SER A 98 -8.21 1.10 -11.64
CA SER A 98 -6.92 0.86 -12.28
C SER A 98 -5.85 0.34 -11.29
N ILE A 99 -6.20 0.16 -10.01
CA ILE A 99 -5.26 -0.33 -8.98
C ILE A 99 -5.06 -1.83 -9.18
N PRO A 100 -3.85 -2.30 -9.48
CA PRO A 100 -3.62 -3.73 -9.71
C PRO A 100 -3.77 -4.53 -8.41
N MET A 101 -4.54 -5.63 -8.49
CA MET A 101 -4.75 -6.54 -7.37
C MET A 101 -3.55 -7.47 -7.17
N GLY A 102 -3.15 -7.70 -5.90
CA GLY A 102 -2.01 -8.56 -5.58
C GLY A 102 -0.64 -7.93 -5.82
N TYR A 103 -0.59 -6.60 -6.01
CA TYR A 103 0.64 -5.86 -6.27
C TYR A 103 1.17 -5.03 -5.09
N GLY A 104 0.55 -5.14 -3.92
CA GLY A 104 1.01 -4.46 -2.70
C GLY A 104 0.68 -2.97 -2.61
N VAL A 105 -0.16 -2.45 -3.52
CA VAL A 105 -0.48 -1.02 -3.64
C VAL A 105 -1.87 -0.63 -3.13
N GLY A 106 -2.52 -1.49 -2.31
CA GLY A 106 -3.72 -1.15 -1.55
C GLY A 106 -5.03 -1.18 -2.33
N SER A 107 -5.22 -2.16 -3.24
CA SER A 107 -6.46 -2.32 -4.01
C SER A 107 -7.68 -2.55 -3.10
N SER A 108 -7.59 -3.43 -2.09
CA SER A 108 -8.65 -3.67 -1.10
C SER A 108 -8.95 -2.42 -0.28
N GLY A 109 -7.91 -1.72 0.14
CA GLY A 109 -8.04 -0.48 0.91
C GLY A 109 -8.84 0.60 0.18
N ALA A 110 -8.68 0.72 -1.13
CA ALA A 110 -9.46 1.65 -1.94
C ALA A 110 -10.96 1.28 -1.99
N ILE A 111 -11.29 0.00 -2.06
CA ILE A 111 -12.69 -0.47 -2.00
C ILE A 111 -13.30 -0.15 -0.63
N VAL A 112 -12.59 -0.47 0.45
CA VAL A 112 -13.02 -0.18 1.83
C VAL A 112 -13.27 1.31 2.01
N ALA A 113 -12.32 2.15 1.60
CA ALA A 113 -12.43 3.61 1.67
C ALA A 113 -13.65 4.13 0.89
N ALA A 114 -13.90 3.58 -0.31
CA ALA A 114 -15.02 4.00 -1.15
C ALA A 114 -16.39 3.64 -0.55
N ILE A 115 -16.52 2.43 0.01
CA ILE A 115 -17.76 2.01 0.68
C ILE A 115 -17.99 2.82 1.95
N TYR A 116 -16.96 3.04 2.77
CA TYR A 116 -17.04 3.88 3.96
C TYR A 116 -17.46 5.31 3.59
N ASP A 117 -16.79 5.92 2.61
CA ASP A 117 -17.10 7.29 2.22
C ASP A 117 -18.54 7.45 1.71
N ARG A 118 -19.06 6.48 1.00
CA ARG A 118 -20.38 6.62 0.39
C ARG A 118 -21.54 6.24 1.31
N TYR A 119 -21.33 5.30 2.24
CA TYR A 119 -22.43 4.66 2.98
C TYR A 119 -22.31 4.72 4.50
N ALA A 120 -21.19 5.11 5.08
CA ALA A 120 -21.13 5.33 6.54
C ALA A 120 -21.94 6.56 6.92
N ASP A 121 -22.76 6.47 8.00
CA ASP A 121 -23.65 7.54 8.45
C ASP A 121 -22.84 8.67 9.09
N GLU A 122 -21.95 8.35 10.02
CA GLU A 122 -21.09 9.32 10.71
C GLU A 122 -19.63 9.14 10.29
N LYS A 123 -19.19 9.94 9.30
CA LYS A 123 -17.84 9.85 8.75
C LYS A 123 -16.86 10.78 9.46
N VAL A 124 -15.63 10.29 9.63
CA VAL A 124 -14.52 11.17 10.00
C VAL A 124 -14.23 12.11 8.82
N SER A 125 -14.45 13.42 9.02
CA SER A 125 -14.18 14.41 7.97
C SER A 125 -12.68 14.57 7.74
N VAL A 126 -12.26 14.40 6.49
CA VAL A 126 -10.86 14.62 6.06
C VAL A 126 -10.47 16.11 6.14
N LEU A 127 -11.46 17.01 6.02
CA LEU A 127 -11.26 18.47 6.11
C LEU A 127 -11.27 18.99 7.55
N GLY A 128 -11.61 18.14 8.51
CA GLY A 128 -11.66 18.50 9.92
C GLY A 128 -10.33 18.27 10.64
N SER A 129 -10.30 18.52 11.94
CA SER A 129 -9.16 18.17 12.78
C SER A 129 -9.02 16.65 12.87
N LEU A 130 -7.93 16.12 12.29
CA LEU A 130 -7.55 14.70 12.37
C LEU A 130 -6.72 14.48 13.63
N THR A 131 -7.40 14.31 14.78
CA THR A 131 -6.69 13.97 16.02
C THR A 131 -6.20 12.53 15.98
N ARG A 132 -5.20 12.22 16.82
CA ARG A 132 -4.65 10.86 16.95
C ARG A 132 -5.75 9.84 17.27
N GLU A 133 -6.66 10.17 18.18
CA GLU A 133 -7.76 9.31 18.60
C GLU A 133 -8.68 8.97 17.43
N LYS A 134 -9.04 9.98 16.62
CA LYS A 134 -9.85 9.79 15.41
C LYS A 134 -9.14 8.90 14.38
N LEU A 135 -7.84 9.10 14.17
CA LEU A 135 -7.05 8.30 13.24
C LEU A 135 -6.96 6.84 13.71
N LEU A 136 -6.73 6.61 15.00
CA LEU A 136 -6.66 5.26 15.57
C LEU A 136 -8.02 4.55 15.54
N ALA A 137 -9.10 5.25 15.90
CA ALA A 137 -10.45 4.71 15.82
C ALA A 137 -10.80 4.32 14.38
N LEU A 138 -10.57 5.22 13.41
CA LEU A 138 -10.84 4.96 12.01
C LEU A 138 -9.98 3.81 11.46
N LYS A 139 -8.68 3.77 11.81
CA LYS A 139 -7.80 2.65 11.46
C LYS A 139 -8.33 1.32 11.99
N GLY A 140 -8.81 1.29 13.24
CA GLY A 140 -9.40 0.10 13.85
C GLY A 140 -10.64 -0.40 13.09
N GLN A 141 -11.55 0.50 12.74
CA GLN A 141 -12.73 0.18 11.92
C GLN A 141 -12.32 -0.35 10.54
N PHE A 142 -11.38 0.32 9.89
CA PHE A 142 -10.86 -0.09 8.60
C PHE A 142 -10.14 -1.44 8.64
N ALA A 143 -9.46 -1.77 9.73
CA ALA A 143 -8.85 -3.09 9.91
C ALA A 143 -9.92 -4.21 9.87
N ILE A 144 -11.04 -4.01 10.58
CA ILE A 144 -12.15 -4.96 10.56
C ILE A 144 -12.76 -5.05 9.15
N MET A 145 -13.05 -3.91 8.52
CA MET A 145 -13.63 -3.87 7.18
C MET A 145 -12.74 -4.57 6.14
N GLU A 146 -11.44 -4.34 6.17
CA GLU A 146 -10.48 -4.90 5.22
C GLU A 146 -10.15 -6.38 5.47
N SER A 147 -10.40 -6.89 6.68
CA SER A 147 -10.19 -8.30 7.02
C SER A 147 -11.01 -9.27 6.17
N HIS A 148 -12.06 -8.81 5.49
CA HIS A 148 -12.78 -9.57 4.48
C HIS A 148 -11.86 -10.10 3.36
N PHE A 149 -10.88 -9.30 2.94
CA PHE A 149 -10.02 -9.61 1.78
C PHE A 149 -8.79 -10.45 2.16
N HIS A 150 -8.28 -10.29 3.39
CA HIS A 150 -6.98 -10.83 3.79
C HIS A 150 -7.00 -11.62 5.11
N GLY A 151 -8.19 -11.83 5.70
CA GLY A 151 -8.33 -12.49 7.01
C GLY A 151 -7.94 -11.58 8.18
N THR A 152 -6.77 -10.95 8.13
CA THR A 152 -6.30 -9.97 9.13
C THR A 152 -5.70 -8.76 8.43
N SER A 153 -6.11 -7.57 8.85
CA SER A 153 -5.59 -6.31 8.30
C SER A 153 -5.16 -5.35 9.41
N SER A 154 -4.20 -4.49 9.08
CA SER A 154 -3.78 -3.37 9.93
C SER A 154 -4.71 -2.14 9.82
N GLY A 155 -5.53 -2.06 8.78
CA GLY A 155 -6.36 -0.89 8.45
C GLY A 155 -5.60 0.31 7.89
N LEU A 156 -4.30 0.18 7.63
CA LEU A 156 -3.47 1.28 7.12
C LEU A 156 -3.74 1.59 5.64
N ASP A 157 -3.98 0.57 4.84
CA ASP A 157 -4.24 0.74 3.41
C ASP A 157 -5.52 1.54 3.16
N PRO A 158 -6.68 1.16 3.74
CA PRO A 158 -7.88 1.97 3.59
C PRO A 158 -7.77 3.34 4.27
N LEU A 159 -7.05 3.45 5.39
CA LEU A 159 -6.82 4.74 6.03
C LEU A 159 -6.08 5.71 5.10
N ASN A 160 -5.01 5.27 4.45
CA ASN A 160 -4.25 6.09 3.50
C ASN A 160 -5.10 6.43 2.26
N SER A 161 -5.82 5.45 1.70
CA SER A 161 -6.69 5.67 0.54
C SER A 161 -7.84 6.63 0.84
N TYR A 162 -8.44 6.57 2.04
CA TYR A 162 -9.51 7.46 2.47
C TYR A 162 -9.03 8.89 2.71
N LEU A 163 -7.93 9.05 3.45
CA LEU A 163 -7.40 10.37 3.79
C LEU A 163 -6.68 11.04 2.61
N SER A 164 -6.11 10.26 1.69
CA SER A 164 -5.24 10.73 0.60
C SER A 164 -4.10 11.65 1.09
N LEU A 165 -3.55 11.35 2.25
CA LEU A 165 -2.46 12.09 2.90
C LEU A 165 -1.30 11.15 3.24
N PRO A 166 -0.05 11.63 3.23
CA PRO A 166 1.05 10.86 3.77
C PRO A 166 0.85 10.61 5.27
N ILE A 167 1.06 9.35 5.68
CA ILE A 167 0.86 8.89 7.05
C ILE A 167 2.18 8.36 7.58
N LEU A 168 2.64 8.95 8.68
CA LEU A 168 3.77 8.47 9.45
C LEU A 168 3.26 7.67 10.65
N ILE A 169 3.77 6.46 10.77
CA ILE A 169 3.54 5.56 11.88
C ILE A 169 4.82 5.59 12.70
N HIS A 170 4.79 6.12 13.91
CA HIS A 170 5.93 6.12 14.82
C HIS A 170 6.01 4.83 15.64
N ALA A 171 4.85 4.25 15.96
CA ALA A 171 4.66 3.00 16.69
C ALA A 171 3.22 2.52 16.44
N LYS A 172 2.88 1.33 16.92
CA LYS A 172 1.58 0.68 16.72
C LYS A 172 0.38 1.61 16.96
N ASP A 173 0.45 2.47 17.97
CA ASP A 173 -0.63 3.36 18.39
C ASP A 173 -0.28 4.84 18.22
N HIS A 174 0.76 5.17 17.48
CA HIS A 174 1.14 6.55 17.21
C HIS A 174 1.22 6.80 15.71
N ILE A 175 0.12 7.30 15.16
CA ILE A 175 -0.07 7.59 13.74
C ILE A 175 -0.38 9.07 13.58
N VAL A 176 0.28 9.71 12.63
CA VAL A 176 0.08 11.13 12.30
C VAL A 176 0.10 11.34 10.79
N SER A 177 -0.64 12.32 10.31
CA SER A 177 -0.40 12.87 8.97
C SER A 177 0.88 13.69 9.00
N THR A 178 1.74 13.53 8.00
CA THR A 178 3.04 14.21 7.93
C THR A 178 3.25 14.82 6.55
N PRO A 179 3.83 16.03 6.45
CA PRO A 179 4.30 16.51 5.17
C PRO A 179 5.49 15.67 4.69
N ILE A 180 5.59 15.49 3.37
CA ILE A 180 6.77 14.91 2.73
C ILE A 180 7.47 15.99 1.92
N PRO A 181 8.78 15.87 1.64
CA PRO A 181 9.49 16.82 0.79
C PRO A 181 8.81 16.99 -0.56
N SER A 182 8.86 18.17 -1.13
CA SER A 182 8.30 18.45 -2.46
C SER A 182 9.07 17.67 -3.52
N GLN A 183 8.34 17.11 -4.49
CA GLN A 183 8.98 16.43 -5.61
C GLN A 183 9.75 17.44 -6.49
N ASN A 184 10.96 17.05 -6.88
CA ASN A 184 11.76 17.80 -7.82
C ASN A 184 11.56 17.24 -9.24
N GLN A 185 10.68 17.85 -10.03
CA GLN A 185 10.39 17.40 -11.41
C GLN A 185 11.61 17.45 -12.35
N GLY A 186 12.64 18.22 -12.02
CA GLY A 186 13.92 18.28 -12.74
C GLY A 186 15.02 17.42 -12.12
N GLY A 187 14.72 16.71 -11.04
CA GLY A 187 15.67 15.83 -10.36
C GLY A 187 15.99 14.58 -11.15
N LYS A 188 17.19 14.05 -10.96
CA LYS A 188 17.62 12.80 -11.59
C LYS A 188 17.26 11.58 -10.78
N GLY A 189 17.09 11.73 -9.47
CA GLY A 189 16.77 10.64 -8.56
C GLY A 189 15.28 10.35 -8.51
N ALA A 190 14.92 9.09 -8.25
CA ALA A 190 13.53 8.68 -8.16
C ALA A 190 13.30 7.50 -7.22
N VAL A 191 12.06 7.42 -6.72
CA VAL A 191 11.43 6.18 -6.24
C VAL A 191 10.55 5.66 -7.36
N PHE A 192 10.60 4.37 -7.63
CA PHE A 192 9.82 3.74 -8.71
C PHE A 192 9.27 2.38 -8.27
N LEU A 193 8.18 1.96 -8.89
CA LEU A 193 7.68 0.60 -8.84
C LEU A 193 8.31 -0.19 -9.99
N LEU A 194 8.81 -1.39 -9.67
CA LEU A 194 9.33 -2.34 -10.63
C LEU A 194 8.38 -3.54 -10.67
N ASP A 195 7.76 -3.79 -11.82
CA ASP A 195 6.80 -4.89 -11.99
C ASP A 195 7.51 -6.24 -12.02
N SER A 196 7.09 -7.15 -11.14
CA SER A 196 7.61 -8.54 -11.16
C SER A 196 6.96 -9.42 -12.21
N GLY A 197 5.83 -9.01 -12.78
CA GLY A 197 5.02 -9.84 -13.68
C GLY A 197 4.31 -11.02 -12.97
N ILE A 198 4.38 -11.10 -11.64
CA ILE A 198 3.83 -12.19 -10.83
C ILE A 198 2.85 -11.59 -9.83
N ILE A 199 1.65 -12.17 -9.69
CA ILE A 199 0.70 -11.75 -8.66
C ILE A 199 1.16 -12.30 -7.31
N GLY A 200 1.32 -11.43 -6.31
CA GLY A 200 1.71 -11.80 -4.95
C GLY A 200 0.52 -12.23 -4.09
N GLU A 201 0.78 -13.17 -3.18
CA GLU A 201 -0.18 -13.60 -2.16
C GLU A 201 0.30 -13.18 -0.77
N THR A 202 -0.50 -12.39 -0.06
CA THR A 202 -0.11 -11.82 1.24
C THR A 202 0.01 -12.87 2.35
N ALA A 203 -0.99 -13.76 2.48
CA ALA A 203 -1.07 -14.67 3.62
C ALA A 203 0.15 -15.62 3.73
N PRO A 204 0.62 -16.29 2.67
CA PRO A 204 1.81 -17.14 2.74
C PRO A 204 3.07 -16.36 3.14
N MET A 205 3.24 -15.13 2.66
CA MET A 205 4.42 -14.31 2.96
C MET A 205 4.42 -13.86 4.43
N VAL A 206 3.27 -13.43 4.95
CA VAL A 206 3.14 -13.09 6.37
C VAL A 206 3.39 -14.31 7.26
N GLN A 207 2.86 -15.48 6.88
CA GLN A 207 3.10 -16.72 7.62
C GLN A 207 4.58 -17.07 7.64
N LEU A 208 5.27 -17.00 6.50
CA LEU A 208 6.71 -17.24 6.38
C LEU A 208 7.51 -16.28 7.27
N PHE A 209 7.16 -14.99 7.28
CA PHE A 209 7.81 -14.01 8.14
C PHE A 209 7.62 -14.34 9.64
N MET A 210 6.39 -14.67 10.04
CA MET A 210 6.08 -15.02 11.43
C MET A 210 6.80 -16.31 11.86
N GLU A 211 7.01 -17.25 10.96
CA GLU A 211 7.78 -18.46 11.21
C GLU A 211 9.28 -18.13 11.39
N ASN A 212 9.84 -17.30 10.50
CA ASN A 212 11.23 -16.86 10.61
C ASN A 212 11.50 -16.09 11.91
N LEU A 213 10.53 -15.32 12.43
CA LEU A 213 10.66 -14.62 13.72
C LEU A 213 10.85 -15.54 14.92
N LYS A 214 10.54 -16.84 14.83
CA LYS A 214 10.83 -17.81 15.88
C LYS A 214 12.32 -18.14 15.98
N ASN A 215 13.08 -17.84 14.93
CA ASN A 215 14.53 -17.99 14.92
C ASN A 215 15.17 -16.75 15.58
N LYS A 216 15.91 -16.97 16.68
CA LYS A 216 16.57 -15.88 17.44
C LYS A 216 17.52 -15.04 16.59
N GLN A 217 18.27 -15.67 15.69
CA GLN A 217 19.22 -14.96 14.82
C GLN A 217 18.48 -14.02 13.85
N PHE A 218 17.37 -14.48 13.27
CA PHE A 218 16.54 -13.64 12.41
C PHE A 218 15.88 -12.50 13.21
N GLU A 219 15.38 -12.78 14.41
CA GLU A 219 14.80 -11.75 15.29
C GLU A 219 15.83 -10.67 15.65
N GLU A 220 17.09 -11.07 15.91
CA GLU A 220 18.19 -10.14 16.19
C GLU A 220 18.51 -9.26 14.99
N VAL A 221 18.60 -9.82 13.78
CA VAL A 221 18.76 -9.05 12.53
C VAL A 221 17.60 -8.08 12.34
N MET A 222 16.37 -8.49 12.60
CA MET A 222 15.21 -7.61 12.52
C MET A 222 15.36 -6.40 13.45
N ARG A 223 15.71 -6.63 14.71
CA ARG A 223 15.84 -5.57 15.71
C ARG A 223 17.04 -4.66 15.46
N GLU A 224 18.20 -5.21 15.16
CA GLU A 224 19.48 -4.47 15.16
C GLU A 224 19.84 -3.87 13.81
N GLN A 225 19.24 -4.39 12.74
CA GLN A 225 19.55 -3.93 11.38
C GLN A 225 18.30 -3.45 10.65
N PHE A 226 17.32 -4.33 10.43
CA PHE A 226 16.18 -4.01 9.59
C PHE A 226 15.36 -2.82 10.11
N VAL A 227 14.99 -2.84 11.41
CA VAL A 227 14.25 -1.75 12.05
C VAL A 227 15.07 -0.46 12.04
N GLN A 228 16.35 -0.52 12.43
CA GLN A 228 17.21 0.67 12.50
C GLN A 228 17.39 1.32 11.12
N TYR A 229 17.66 0.53 10.07
CA TYR A 229 17.80 1.08 8.72
C TYR A 229 16.48 1.58 8.15
N THR A 230 15.35 0.93 8.47
CA THR A 230 14.03 1.41 8.09
C THR A 230 13.74 2.77 8.71
N ASP A 231 13.97 2.94 9.99
CA ASP A 231 13.74 4.18 10.72
C ASP A 231 14.66 5.30 10.23
N ALA A 232 15.94 5.01 10.01
CA ALA A 232 16.90 5.96 9.46
C ALA A 232 16.50 6.40 8.04
N CYS A 233 16.05 5.49 7.18
CA CYS A 233 15.55 5.83 5.85
C CYS A 233 14.36 6.79 5.91
N ILE A 234 13.40 6.56 6.84
CA ILE A 234 12.25 7.45 7.01
C ILE A 234 12.70 8.84 7.46
N ASP A 235 13.57 8.94 8.48
CA ASP A 235 14.05 10.20 9.01
C ASP A 235 14.84 11.00 7.96
N HIS A 236 15.66 10.31 7.17
CA HIS A 236 16.42 10.96 6.09
C HIS A 236 15.54 11.36 4.91
N PHE A 237 14.53 10.55 4.57
CA PHE A 237 13.56 10.91 3.54
C PHE A 237 12.77 12.16 3.94
N LEU A 238 12.21 12.18 5.15
CA LEU A 238 11.40 13.30 5.65
C LEU A 238 12.23 14.60 5.82
N SER A 239 13.51 14.49 6.17
CA SER A 239 14.42 15.65 6.27
C SER A 239 15.01 16.08 4.93
N GLY A 240 14.77 15.36 3.83
CA GLY A 240 15.36 15.63 2.51
C GLY A 240 16.87 15.36 2.43
N ASN A 241 17.43 14.59 3.37
CA ASN A 241 18.84 14.22 3.37
C ASN A 241 19.10 13.03 2.45
N ILE A 242 19.12 13.29 1.13
CA ILE A 242 19.22 12.27 0.09
C ILE A 242 20.50 11.43 0.21
N ARG A 243 21.64 12.05 0.55
CA ARG A 243 22.90 11.32 0.66
C ARG A 243 22.86 10.26 1.75
N SER A 244 22.37 10.60 2.93
CA SER A 244 22.25 9.66 4.05
C SER A 244 21.15 8.61 3.78
N LEU A 245 20.04 9.03 3.15
CA LEU A 245 18.98 8.12 2.72
C LEU A 245 19.54 6.99 1.85
N PHE A 246 20.32 7.30 0.82
CA PHE A 246 20.89 6.29 -0.08
C PHE A 246 21.94 5.40 0.59
N SER A 247 22.68 5.92 1.57
CA SER A 247 23.59 5.11 2.39
C SER A 247 22.84 4.05 3.19
N ASP A 248 21.71 4.40 3.80
CA ASP A 248 20.92 3.45 4.61
C ASP A 248 20.02 2.56 3.76
N LEU A 249 19.53 3.05 2.61
CA LEU A 249 18.82 2.23 1.61
C LEU A 249 19.69 1.08 1.09
N ARG A 250 20.98 1.31 0.87
CA ARG A 250 21.90 0.24 0.47
C ARG A 250 21.96 -0.87 1.51
N LYS A 251 22.09 -0.50 2.78
CA LYS A 251 22.11 -1.46 3.90
C LYS A 251 20.77 -2.18 4.05
N LEU A 252 19.66 -1.42 4.01
CA LEU A 252 18.31 -1.98 4.10
C LEU A 252 18.04 -2.98 2.96
N SER A 253 18.38 -2.62 1.72
CA SER A 253 18.24 -3.48 0.55
C SER A 253 19.06 -4.76 0.67
N GLY A 254 20.30 -4.65 1.21
CA GLY A 254 21.15 -5.81 1.49
C GLY A 254 20.52 -6.75 2.53
N VAL A 255 20.07 -6.20 3.66
CA VAL A 255 19.39 -7.01 4.71
C VAL A 255 18.14 -7.70 4.16
N VAL A 256 17.35 -7.01 3.33
CA VAL A 256 16.17 -7.63 2.69
C VAL A 256 16.60 -8.74 1.75
N PHE A 257 17.63 -8.54 0.93
CA PHE A 257 18.11 -9.58 0.01
C PHE A 257 18.63 -10.81 0.74
N ASP A 258 19.37 -10.63 1.82
CA ASP A 258 20.00 -11.73 2.55
C ASP A 258 18.99 -12.51 3.41
N HIS A 259 18.01 -11.84 4.02
CA HIS A 259 17.16 -12.42 5.05
C HIS A 259 15.70 -12.64 4.61
N PHE A 260 15.23 -11.96 3.54
CA PHE A 260 13.90 -12.13 2.99
C PHE A 260 13.89 -12.78 1.60
N LYS A 261 14.98 -13.43 1.22
CA LYS A 261 15.16 -14.04 -0.09
C LYS A 261 14.01 -14.95 -0.53
N PRO A 262 13.40 -15.78 0.34
CA PRO A 262 12.22 -16.58 -0.04
C PRO A 262 10.96 -15.75 -0.41
N MET A 263 10.92 -14.48 -0.05
CA MET A 263 9.84 -13.55 -0.40
C MET A 263 10.12 -12.79 -1.70
N ILE A 264 11.29 -13.01 -2.30
CA ILE A 264 11.70 -12.41 -3.57
C ILE A 264 11.63 -13.50 -4.63
N PRO A 265 10.79 -13.36 -5.69
CA PRO A 265 10.78 -14.30 -6.80
C PRO A 265 12.18 -14.54 -7.38
N ALA A 266 12.50 -15.80 -7.66
CA ALA A 266 13.86 -16.21 -8.01
C ALA A 266 14.44 -15.48 -9.22
N ASN A 267 13.60 -15.13 -10.20
CA ASN A 267 14.00 -14.36 -11.39
C ASN A 267 14.41 -12.91 -11.08
N PHE A 268 14.17 -12.41 -9.85
CA PHE A 268 14.60 -11.07 -9.41
C PHE A 268 15.87 -11.11 -8.54
N HIS A 269 16.41 -12.27 -8.20
CA HIS A 269 17.61 -12.34 -7.36
C HIS A 269 18.82 -11.68 -8.04
N ASP A 270 19.08 -12.00 -9.31
CA ASP A 270 20.21 -11.41 -10.06
C ASP A 270 20.02 -9.91 -10.29
N ILE A 271 18.77 -9.48 -10.55
CA ILE A 271 18.41 -8.06 -10.70
C ILE A 271 18.69 -7.30 -9.40
N TRP A 272 18.27 -7.85 -8.28
CA TRP A 272 18.48 -7.23 -6.97
C TRP A 272 19.96 -7.12 -6.62
N GLN A 273 20.69 -8.25 -6.79
CA GLN A 273 22.13 -8.30 -6.55
C GLN A 273 22.89 -7.31 -7.43
N LYS A 274 22.56 -7.22 -8.72
CA LYS A 274 23.16 -6.25 -9.64
C LYS A 274 22.97 -4.82 -9.17
N GLY A 275 21.81 -4.45 -8.65
CA GLY A 275 21.56 -3.13 -8.07
C GLY A 275 22.50 -2.82 -6.91
N LEU A 276 22.68 -3.76 -5.98
CA LEU A 276 23.59 -3.65 -4.84
C LEU A 276 25.07 -3.56 -5.23
N GLU A 277 25.50 -4.31 -6.27
CA GLU A 277 26.88 -4.33 -6.74
C GLU A 277 27.28 -3.07 -7.50
N THR A 278 26.33 -2.49 -8.26
CA THR A 278 26.61 -1.34 -9.14
C THR A 278 26.23 -0.01 -8.49
N ASP A 279 25.56 -0.02 -7.33
CA ASP A 279 24.98 1.16 -6.67
C ASP A 279 24.04 1.99 -7.59
N THR A 280 23.53 1.38 -8.66
CA THR A 280 22.66 2.04 -9.64
C THR A 280 21.24 2.23 -9.12
N TYR A 281 20.75 1.24 -8.36
CA TYR A 281 19.45 1.26 -7.68
C TYR A 281 19.46 0.30 -6.49
N TYR A 282 18.55 0.54 -5.55
CA TYR A 282 18.31 -0.34 -4.41
C TYR A 282 16.85 -0.74 -4.38
N LEU A 283 16.59 -2.04 -4.24
CA LEU A 283 15.23 -2.59 -4.18
C LEU A 283 14.83 -2.90 -2.75
N LYS A 284 13.54 -2.87 -2.50
CA LYS A 284 12.89 -3.41 -1.31
C LYS A 284 11.52 -4.00 -1.68
N LEU A 285 10.94 -4.79 -0.80
CA LEU A 285 9.58 -5.28 -0.99
C LEU A 285 8.59 -4.11 -1.07
N CYS A 286 7.53 -4.28 -1.87
CA CYS A 286 6.35 -3.43 -1.88
C CYS A 286 5.16 -4.26 -1.37
N GLY A 287 4.76 -4.04 -0.11
CA GLY A 287 3.81 -4.91 0.58
C GLY A 287 4.45 -6.20 1.10
N SER A 288 3.76 -7.33 0.98
CA SER A 288 4.20 -8.61 1.57
C SER A 288 5.31 -9.34 0.81
N GLY A 289 5.61 -8.96 -0.42
CA GLY A 289 6.51 -9.73 -1.28
C GLY A 289 5.83 -10.94 -1.93
N GLY A 290 6.62 -11.86 -2.47
CA GLY A 290 6.15 -13.03 -3.21
C GLY A 290 5.72 -12.73 -4.65
N GLY A 291 5.74 -11.47 -5.06
CA GLY A 291 5.29 -10.97 -6.35
C GLY A 291 4.79 -9.52 -6.25
N GLY A 292 4.01 -9.07 -7.24
CA GLY A 292 3.55 -7.70 -7.35
C GLY A 292 4.67 -6.74 -7.73
N TYR A 293 4.70 -5.58 -7.11
CA TYR A 293 5.79 -4.63 -7.31
C TYR A 293 6.92 -4.81 -6.31
N PHE A 294 8.14 -4.45 -6.76
CA PHE A 294 9.22 -4.02 -5.87
C PHE A 294 9.30 -2.51 -5.87
N LEU A 295 9.70 -1.93 -4.75
CA LEU A 295 9.98 -0.52 -4.64
C LEU A 295 11.46 -0.27 -4.86
N GLY A 296 11.79 0.48 -5.90
CA GLY A 296 13.16 0.82 -6.26
C GLY A 296 13.49 2.27 -5.96
N PHE A 297 14.73 2.52 -5.57
CA PHE A 297 15.29 3.84 -5.30
C PHE A 297 16.56 4.04 -6.11
N THR A 298 16.67 5.17 -6.79
CA THR A 298 17.86 5.49 -7.60
C THR A 298 18.21 6.97 -7.49
N GLN A 299 19.50 7.29 -7.62
CA GLN A 299 19.98 8.66 -7.75
C GLN A 299 20.00 9.13 -9.22
N ASP A 300 19.89 8.20 -10.18
CA ASP A 300 19.81 8.47 -11.61
C ASP A 300 18.81 7.52 -12.27
N LEU A 301 17.62 8.06 -12.56
CA LEU A 301 16.51 7.29 -13.14
C LEU A 301 16.84 6.74 -14.51
N GLU A 302 17.57 7.48 -15.35
CA GLU A 302 17.92 7.02 -16.68
C GLU A 302 18.96 5.88 -16.64
N ALA A 303 19.90 5.95 -15.72
CA ALA A 303 20.83 4.85 -15.46
C ALA A 303 20.09 3.59 -14.94
N ALA A 304 19.13 3.77 -14.03
CA ALA A 304 18.31 2.67 -13.53
C ALA A 304 17.43 2.05 -14.64
N LYS A 305 16.77 2.85 -15.46
CA LYS A 305 16.00 2.36 -16.63
C LYS A 305 16.86 1.53 -17.59
N LYS A 306 18.07 1.99 -17.86
CA LYS A 306 19.02 1.25 -18.69
C LYS A 306 19.48 -0.07 -18.05
N ALA A 307 19.71 -0.08 -16.74
CA ALA A 307 20.13 -1.27 -16.01
C ALA A 307 18.99 -2.31 -15.86
N LEU A 308 17.74 -1.85 -15.87
CA LEU A 308 16.50 -2.61 -15.78
C LEU A 308 15.77 -2.72 -17.11
N ASP A 309 16.52 -2.64 -18.23
CA ASP A 309 15.93 -2.75 -19.58
C ASP A 309 15.13 -4.06 -19.71
N GLY A 310 13.97 -3.97 -20.37
CA GLY A 310 13.01 -5.07 -20.48
C GLY A 310 12.00 -5.17 -19.32
N HIS A 311 12.15 -4.36 -18.24
CA HIS A 311 11.20 -4.30 -17.14
C HIS A 311 10.37 -3.02 -17.17
N GLN A 312 9.11 -3.11 -16.69
CA GLN A 312 8.24 -1.95 -16.56
C GLN A 312 8.50 -1.23 -15.23
N LEU A 313 8.78 0.08 -15.34
CA LEU A 313 8.98 0.96 -14.18
C LEU A 313 7.90 2.03 -14.17
N GLU A 314 7.29 2.27 -13.01
CA GLU A 314 6.36 3.38 -12.79
C GLU A 314 6.93 4.31 -11.72
N VAL A 315 7.14 5.59 -12.07
CA VAL A 315 7.75 6.56 -11.13
C VAL A 315 6.74 6.98 -10.08
N VAL A 316 7.13 6.86 -8.82
CA VAL A 316 6.34 7.21 -7.64
C VAL A 316 6.66 8.61 -7.14
N TYR A 317 7.95 8.92 -7.09
CA TYR A 317 8.45 10.16 -6.48
C TYR A 317 9.79 10.55 -7.12
N THR A 318 10.08 11.85 -7.25
CA THR A 318 11.34 12.38 -7.79
C THR A 318 12.05 13.25 -6.75
N PHE A 319 13.38 13.04 -6.63
CA PHE A 319 14.24 13.80 -5.72
C PHE A 319 14.83 15.04 -6.36
#